data_499cb58665675bf985ff566d19e039a1
#
_entry.id   499cb58665675bf985ff566d19e039a1
#
_cell.length_a   1.000
_cell.length_b   1.000
_cell.length_c   1.000
_cell.angle_alpha   90.00
_cell.angle_beta   90.00
_cell.angle_gamma   90.00
#
_symmetry.space_group_name_H-M   'P 1'
#
loop_
_entity.id
_entity.type
_entity.pdbx_description
1 polymer ?
#
loop_
_entity_poly.entity_id
_entity_poly.type
_entity_poly.pdbx_seq_one_letter_code
_entity_poly.pdbx_strand_id
1 'polypeptide(L)'
;MLAALPVTMHIEAILHANNARDVDEDIAAGIRTIAARLGPERSFALYRGLILLPYAAPLYGAFSHSLVALLPLLTLPAAKKLVDDFRDGHMVGLPKRTAKFQFLFGALLTIGVLVPSPPLAAAGQWLVGALGRVPWF
;
A
#
# COMPACT_ATOMS: atom_id res chain seq x y z
N MET A 1 1.31 -14.18 -9.01
CA MET A 1 2.58 -13.44 -8.79
C MET A 1 2.39 -11.95 -8.52
N LEU A 2 1.47 -11.22 -9.16
CA LEU A 2 1.26 -9.77 -8.95
C LEU A 2 0.85 -9.40 -7.52
N ALA A 3 0.12 -10.27 -6.80
CA ALA A 3 -0.32 -9.99 -5.42
C ALA A 3 0.82 -10.01 -4.37
N ALA A 4 1.97 -10.61 -4.66
CA ALA A 4 3.11 -10.64 -3.74
C ALA A 4 3.90 -9.31 -3.74
N LEU A 5 3.93 -8.60 -4.86
CA LEU A 5 4.70 -7.36 -5.01
C LEU A 5 4.32 -6.28 -4.00
N PRO A 6 3.01 -5.98 -3.76
CA PRO A 6 2.61 -5.01 -2.74
C PRO A 6 3.12 -5.35 -1.34
N VAL A 7 3.07 -6.64 -0.98
CA VAL A 7 3.53 -7.12 0.34
C VAL A 7 5.04 -6.95 0.49
N THR A 8 5.81 -7.31 -0.55
CA THR A 8 7.28 -7.14 -0.55
C THR A 8 7.68 -5.68 -0.44
N MET A 9 6.99 -4.77 -1.13
CA MET A 9 7.26 -3.33 -1.03
C MET A 9 7.01 -2.79 0.38
N HIS A 10 5.95 -3.24 1.05
CA HIS A 10 5.70 -2.83 2.44
C HIS A 10 6.71 -3.43 3.42
N ILE A 11 7.23 -4.65 3.17
CA ILE A 11 8.32 -5.23 3.97
C ILE A 11 9.57 -4.36 3.85
N GLU A 12 9.90 -3.94 2.63
CA GLU A 12 11.01 -3.01 2.39
C GLU A 12 10.77 -1.65 3.08
N ALA A 13 9.53 -1.15 3.09
CA ALA A 13 9.18 0.08 3.82
C ALA A 13 9.44 -0.05 5.33
N ILE A 14 9.20 -1.22 5.93
CA ILE A 14 9.49 -1.48 7.34
C ILE A 14 11.00 -1.40 7.59
N LEU A 15 11.80 -2.08 6.76
CA LEU A 15 13.25 -2.08 6.87
C LEU A 15 13.81 -0.67 6.65
N HIS A 16 13.31 0.04 5.63
CA HIS A 16 13.74 1.39 5.32
C HIS A 16 13.42 2.38 6.46
N ALA A 17 12.23 2.27 7.08
CA ALA A 17 11.87 3.09 8.24
C ALA A 17 12.77 2.80 9.45
N ASN A 18 13.21 1.55 9.64
CA ASN A 18 14.16 1.19 10.68
C ASN A 18 15.52 1.83 10.43
N ASN A 19 16.07 1.68 9.20
CA ASN A 19 17.35 2.27 8.82
C ASN A 19 17.31 3.80 8.86
N ALA A 20 16.19 4.43 8.51
CA ALA A 20 16.04 5.88 8.57
C ALA A 20 15.97 6.41 10.02
N ARG A 21 15.40 5.62 10.94
CA ARG A 21 15.39 5.94 12.37
C ARG A 21 16.80 5.91 12.97
N ASP A 22 17.59 4.93 12.57
CA ASP A 22 18.89 4.62 13.18
C ASP A 22 20.07 5.20 12.37
N VAL A 23 19.81 6.11 11.43
CA VAL A 23 20.78 6.58 10.43
C VAL A 23 22.05 7.18 11.04
N ASP A 24 21.95 7.94 12.13
CA ASP A 24 23.10 8.56 12.78
C ASP A 24 23.96 7.51 13.52
N GLU A 25 23.31 6.52 14.15
CA GLU A 25 23.99 5.39 14.82
C GLU A 25 24.68 4.49 13.79
N ASP A 26 24.02 4.21 12.66
CA ASP A 26 24.59 3.43 11.55
C ASP A 26 25.85 4.10 10.98
N ILE A 27 25.78 5.39 10.74
CA ILE A 27 26.93 6.18 10.21
C ILE A 27 28.08 6.13 11.22
N ALA A 28 27.82 6.33 12.52
CA ALA A 28 28.82 6.28 13.57
C ALA A 28 29.48 4.90 13.69
N ALA A 29 28.71 3.84 13.43
CA ALA A 29 29.19 2.45 13.40
C ALA A 29 29.88 2.07 12.07
N GLY A 30 29.97 2.98 11.08
CA GLY A 30 30.54 2.71 9.76
C GLY A 30 29.62 1.90 8.83
N ILE A 31 28.36 1.74 9.18
CA ILE A 31 27.35 1.02 8.40
C ILE A 31 26.72 1.98 7.39
N ARG A 32 26.76 1.58 6.12
CA ARG A 32 26.19 2.40 5.02
C ARG A 32 24.86 1.81 4.53
N THR A 33 23.80 2.06 5.27
CA THR A 33 22.43 1.70 4.87
C THR A 33 21.95 2.53 3.67
N ILE A 34 20.86 2.10 3.04
CA ILE A 34 20.23 2.86 1.94
C ILE A 34 19.81 4.24 2.44
N ALA A 35 19.24 4.35 3.65
CA ALA A 35 18.85 5.62 4.25
C ALA A 35 20.04 6.58 4.41
N ALA A 36 21.19 6.07 4.93
CA ALA A 36 22.42 6.83 5.08
C ALA A 36 23.00 7.33 3.74
N ARG A 37 22.82 6.56 2.65
CA ARG A 37 23.32 6.94 1.31
C ARG A 37 22.41 7.94 0.60
N LEU A 38 21.11 7.83 0.77
CA LEU A 38 20.13 8.66 0.06
C LEU A 38 20.00 10.06 0.66
N GLY A 39 20.25 10.21 1.95
CA GLY A 39 19.93 11.41 2.70
C GLY A 39 18.40 11.58 2.92
N PRO A 40 17.99 12.57 3.73
CA PRO A 40 16.63 12.64 4.26
C PRO A 40 15.54 12.78 3.19
N GLU A 41 15.75 13.65 2.19
CA GLU A 41 14.73 13.93 1.16
C GLU A 41 14.44 12.70 0.26
N ARG A 42 15.49 12.04 -0.22
CA ARG A 42 15.36 10.86 -1.09
C ARG A 42 14.89 9.64 -0.29
N SER A 43 15.31 9.54 0.97
CA SER A 43 14.84 8.52 1.90
C SER A 43 13.33 8.65 2.13
N PHE A 44 12.83 9.87 2.34
CA PHE A 44 11.38 10.15 2.40
C PHE A 44 10.68 9.79 1.09
N ALA A 45 11.23 10.17 -0.07
CA ALA A 45 10.63 9.86 -1.36
C ALA A 45 10.52 8.34 -1.59
N LEU A 46 11.57 7.59 -1.23
CA LEU A 46 11.57 6.12 -1.29
C LEU A 46 10.49 5.53 -0.37
N TYR A 47 10.45 5.93 0.91
CA TYR A 47 9.45 5.44 1.86
C TYR A 47 8.01 5.70 1.37
N ARG A 48 7.74 6.93 0.91
CA ARG A 48 6.44 7.30 0.33
C ARG A 48 6.07 6.41 -0.85
N GLY A 49 7.03 6.15 -1.75
CA GLY A 49 6.83 5.25 -2.88
C GLY A 49 6.51 3.82 -2.43
N LEU A 50 7.27 3.28 -1.47
CA LEU A 50 7.06 1.93 -0.93
C LEU A 50 5.68 1.77 -0.25
N ILE A 51 5.13 2.83 0.34
CA ILE A 51 3.81 2.81 0.97
C ILE A 51 2.67 2.98 -0.06
N LEU A 52 2.84 3.86 -1.06
CA LEU A 52 1.73 4.25 -1.93
C LEU A 52 1.65 3.47 -3.25
N LEU A 53 2.77 3.09 -3.88
CA LEU A 53 2.74 2.34 -5.14
C LEU A 53 2.04 0.97 -5.03
N PRO A 54 2.08 0.25 -3.88
CA PRO A 54 1.33 -0.98 -3.70
C PRO A 54 -0.17 -0.88 -3.98
N TYR A 55 -0.77 0.31 -3.88
CA TYR A 55 -2.19 0.51 -4.19
C TYR A 55 -2.55 0.33 -5.67
N ALA A 56 -1.57 0.32 -6.56
CA ALA A 56 -1.81 -0.02 -7.98
C ALA A 56 -2.37 -1.45 -8.15
N ALA A 57 -1.97 -2.39 -7.27
CA ALA A 57 -2.43 -3.78 -7.37
C ALA A 57 -3.94 -3.94 -7.08
N PRO A 58 -4.52 -3.42 -5.97
CA PRO A 58 -5.96 -3.47 -5.74
C PRO A 58 -6.76 -2.73 -6.81
N LEU A 59 -6.26 -1.62 -7.34
CA LEU A 59 -6.93 -0.90 -8.45
C LEU A 59 -6.99 -1.75 -9.71
N TYR A 60 -5.87 -2.37 -10.09
CA TYR A 60 -5.83 -3.31 -11.22
C TYR A 60 -6.74 -4.53 -10.98
N GLY A 61 -6.71 -5.09 -9.76
CA GLY A 61 -7.57 -6.23 -9.38
C GLY A 61 -9.05 -5.88 -9.48
N ALA A 62 -9.46 -4.69 -9.06
CA ALA A 62 -10.84 -4.23 -9.15
C ALA A 62 -11.30 -4.07 -10.62
N PHE A 63 -10.42 -3.57 -11.47
CA PHE A 63 -10.74 -3.40 -12.88
C PHE A 63 -10.90 -4.74 -13.60
N SER A 64 -10.02 -5.71 -13.34
CA SER A 64 -9.89 -6.93 -14.14
C SER A 64 -10.54 -8.17 -13.52
N HIS A 65 -10.72 -8.22 -12.18
CA HIS A 65 -11.11 -9.45 -11.49
C HIS A 65 -12.29 -9.30 -10.53
N SER A 66 -12.25 -8.36 -9.58
CA SER A 66 -13.24 -8.28 -8.51
C SER A 66 -13.27 -6.89 -7.88
N LEU A 67 -14.47 -6.30 -7.71
CA LEU A 67 -14.63 -5.03 -6.99
C LEU A 67 -14.19 -5.14 -5.51
N VAL A 68 -14.25 -6.34 -4.93
CA VAL A 68 -13.78 -6.59 -3.56
C VAL A 68 -12.26 -6.36 -3.43
N ALA A 69 -11.51 -6.41 -4.55
CA ALA A 69 -10.09 -6.03 -4.57
C ALA A 69 -9.82 -4.59 -4.11
N LEU A 70 -10.83 -3.71 -4.05
CA LEU A 70 -10.69 -2.34 -3.54
C LEU A 70 -10.60 -2.26 -2.00
N LEU A 71 -10.86 -3.33 -1.26
CA LEU A 71 -10.80 -3.32 0.21
C LEU A 71 -9.52 -2.70 0.79
N PRO A 72 -8.30 -2.93 0.23
CA PRO A 72 -7.09 -2.28 0.73
C PRO A 72 -7.14 -0.75 0.71
N LEU A 73 -7.99 -0.11 -0.12
CA LEU A 73 -8.14 1.35 -0.12
C LEU A 73 -8.64 1.90 1.22
N LEU A 74 -9.30 1.08 2.04
CA LEU A 74 -9.70 1.44 3.40
C LEU A 74 -8.51 1.77 4.31
N THR A 75 -7.30 1.34 3.93
CA THR A 75 -6.06 1.64 4.67
C THR A 75 -5.42 2.98 4.28
N LEU A 76 -5.93 3.70 3.28
CA LEU A 76 -5.36 4.98 2.81
C LEU A 76 -5.16 6.03 3.91
N PRO A 77 -6.09 6.21 4.88
CA PRO A 77 -5.85 7.16 5.97
C PRO A 77 -4.63 6.77 6.83
N ALA A 78 -4.44 5.47 7.07
CA ALA A 78 -3.29 4.96 7.81
C ALA A 78 -1.99 5.11 6.99
N ALA A 79 -2.03 4.85 5.69
CA ALA A 79 -0.90 5.07 4.78
C ALA A 79 -0.47 6.53 4.78
N LYS A 80 -1.44 7.46 4.65
CA LYS A 80 -1.16 8.91 4.72
C LYS A 80 -0.48 9.27 6.04
N LYS A 81 -1.02 8.80 7.17
CA LYS A 81 -0.43 9.08 8.48
C LYS A 81 1.01 8.58 8.59
N LEU A 82 1.33 7.38 8.08
CA LEU A 82 2.69 6.85 8.09
C LEU A 82 3.65 7.71 7.26
N VAL A 83 3.20 8.17 6.09
CA VAL A 83 3.98 9.06 5.21
C VAL A 83 4.22 10.42 5.88
N ASP A 84 3.20 10.98 6.52
CA ASP A 84 3.31 12.24 7.26
C ASP A 84 4.24 12.09 8.47
N ASP A 85 4.09 11.01 9.27
CA ASP A 85 4.97 10.70 10.42
C ASP A 85 6.46 10.58 9.99
N PHE A 86 6.73 9.95 8.83
CA PHE A 86 8.10 9.86 8.30
C PHE A 86 8.64 11.24 7.91
N ARG A 87 7.84 12.03 7.17
CA ARG A 87 8.22 13.39 6.74
C ARG A 87 8.53 14.30 7.91
N ASP A 88 7.71 14.22 8.97
CA ASP A 88 7.81 15.10 10.14
C ASP A 88 8.83 14.60 11.18
N GLY A 89 9.57 13.52 10.88
CA GLY A 89 10.63 12.96 11.72
C GLY A 89 10.11 12.16 12.93
N HIS A 90 8.83 11.79 12.95
CA HIS A 90 8.25 10.98 14.03
C HIS A 90 8.63 9.49 13.89
N MET A 91 9.94 9.20 13.95
CA MET A 91 10.51 7.88 13.67
C MET A 91 10.27 6.85 14.77
N VAL A 92 10.02 7.28 16.02
CA VAL A 92 9.82 6.36 17.14
C VAL A 92 8.61 5.47 16.90
N GLY A 93 8.86 4.14 16.87
CA GLY A 93 7.84 3.13 16.62
C GLY A 93 7.26 3.13 15.20
N LEU A 94 7.78 3.93 14.26
CA LEU A 94 7.33 3.96 12.87
C LEU A 94 7.46 2.59 12.18
N PRO A 95 8.58 1.83 12.29
CA PRO A 95 8.69 0.49 11.72
C PRO A 95 7.57 -0.44 12.22
N LYS A 96 7.25 -0.39 13.52
CA LYS A 96 6.18 -1.20 14.12
C LYS A 96 4.79 -0.80 13.59
N ARG A 97 4.53 0.50 13.40
CA ARG A 97 3.28 0.99 12.81
C ARG A 97 3.16 0.58 11.34
N THR A 98 4.26 0.66 10.59
CA THR A 98 4.34 0.20 9.20
C THR A 98 4.07 -1.31 9.09
N ALA A 99 4.60 -2.13 10.02
CA ALA A 99 4.33 -3.57 10.05
C ALA A 99 2.84 -3.88 10.32
N LYS A 100 2.20 -3.18 11.24
CA LYS A 100 0.76 -3.32 11.50
C LYS A 100 -0.08 -2.93 10.28
N PHE A 101 0.29 -1.84 9.62
CA PHE A 101 -0.33 -1.39 8.39
C PHE A 101 -0.19 -2.44 7.28
N GLN A 102 1.02 -2.98 7.07
CA GLN A 102 1.30 -4.02 6.08
C GLN A 102 0.44 -5.27 6.33
N PHE A 103 0.31 -5.71 7.58
CA PHE A 103 -0.53 -6.85 7.94
C PHE A 103 -2.00 -6.61 7.57
N LEU A 104 -2.56 -5.44 7.92
CA LEU A 104 -3.94 -5.08 7.60
C LEU A 104 -4.15 -4.98 6.08
N PHE A 105 -3.26 -4.30 5.37
CA PHE A 105 -3.31 -4.18 3.92
C PHE A 105 -3.26 -5.57 3.25
N GLY A 106 -2.34 -6.44 3.68
CA GLY A 106 -2.19 -7.80 3.15
C GLY A 106 -3.42 -8.68 3.40
N ALA A 107 -4.02 -8.59 4.59
CA ALA A 107 -5.26 -9.30 4.91
C ALA A 107 -6.42 -8.87 4.00
N LEU A 108 -6.62 -7.55 3.83
CA LEU A 108 -7.66 -7.01 2.96
C LEU A 108 -7.41 -7.34 1.48
N LEU A 109 -6.15 -7.32 1.04
CA LEU A 109 -5.78 -7.74 -0.32
C LEU A 109 -6.10 -9.23 -0.54
N THR A 110 -5.79 -10.08 0.44
CA THR A 110 -6.10 -11.51 0.38
C THR A 110 -7.60 -11.76 0.27
N ILE A 111 -8.40 -11.08 1.08
CA ILE A 111 -9.88 -11.15 1.00
C ILE A 111 -10.33 -10.68 -0.40
N GLY A 112 -9.79 -9.59 -0.91
CA GLY A 112 -10.11 -9.06 -2.23
C GLY A 112 -9.81 -10.02 -3.38
N VAL A 113 -8.79 -10.87 -3.23
CA VAL A 113 -8.43 -11.90 -4.23
C VAL A 113 -9.32 -13.14 -4.10
N LEU A 114 -9.68 -13.54 -2.86
CA LEU A 114 -10.41 -14.78 -2.58
C LEU A 114 -11.92 -14.65 -2.76
N VAL A 115 -12.49 -13.46 -2.55
CA VAL A 115 -13.95 -13.26 -2.64
C VAL A 115 -14.33 -12.90 -4.07
N PRO A 116 -15.10 -13.75 -4.76
CA PRO A 116 -15.54 -13.47 -6.11
C PRO A 116 -16.58 -12.34 -6.13
N SER A 117 -16.40 -11.39 -7.04
CA SER A 117 -17.41 -10.39 -7.37
C SER A 117 -17.20 -9.94 -8.83
N PRO A 118 -18.19 -9.31 -9.48
CA PRO A 118 -18.00 -8.81 -10.82
C PRO A 118 -16.89 -7.74 -10.84
N PRO A 119 -16.02 -7.72 -11.87
CA PRO A 119 -15.03 -6.68 -12.05
C PRO A 119 -15.69 -5.36 -12.47
N LEU A 120 -14.98 -4.24 -12.23
CA LEU A 120 -15.46 -2.91 -12.64
C LEU A 120 -15.72 -2.81 -14.14
N ALA A 121 -14.91 -3.49 -14.97
CA ALA A 121 -15.09 -3.54 -16.42
C ALA A 121 -16.45 -4.16 -16.85
N ALA A 122 -17.02 -5.05 -16.04
CA ALA A 122 -18.33 -5.67 -16.29
C ALA A 122 -19.51 -4.90 -15.66
N ALA A 123 -19.26 -3.98 -14.73
CA ALA A 123 -20.31 -3.26 -14.02
C ALA A 123 -21.20 -2.42 -14.96
N GLY A 124 -20.63 -1.87 -16.03
CA GLY A 124 -21.39 -1.12 -17.05
C GLY A 124 -22.42 -2.00 -17.78
N GLN A 125 -22.07 -3.23 -18.12
CA GLN A 125 -22.98 -4.18 -18.77
C GLN A 125 -24.10 -4.62 -17.85
N TRP A 126 -23.80 -4.78 -16.55
CA TRP A 126 -24.80 -5.14 -15.53
C TRP A 126 -25.81 -4.01 -15.34
N LEU A 127 -25.37 -2.75 -15.29
CA LEU A 127 -26.25 -1.57 -15.20
C LEU A 127 -27.15 -1.45 -16.41
N VAL A 128 -26.64 -1.62 -17.62
CA VAL A 128 -27.44 -1.61 -18.86
C VAL A 128 -28.46 -2.75 -18.84
N GLY A 129 -28.08 -3.95 -18.45
CA GLY A 129 -28.99 -5.10 -18.32
C GLY A 129 -30.04 -4.96 -17.22
N ALA A 130 -29.72 -4.25 -16.13
CA ALA A 130 -30.66 -3.95 -15.05
C ALA A 130 -31.68 -2.87 -15.45
N LEU A 131 -31.21 -1.80 -16.12
CA LEU A 131 -32.06 -0.70 -16.59
C LEU A 131 -32.96 -1.13 -17.77
N GLY A 132 -32.47 -2.02 -18.65
CA GLY A 132 -33.25 -2.56 -19.77
C GLY A 132 -34.37 -3.54 -19.35
N ARG A 133 -34.45 -3.92 -18.08
CA ARG A 133 -35.55 -4.73 -17.51
C ARG A 133 -36.61 -3.90 -16.78
N VAL A 134 -36.50 -2.58 -16.79
CA VAL A 134 -37.54 -1.71 -16.22
C VAL A 134 -38.67 -1.62 -17.25
N PRO A 135 -39.89 -2.07 -16.93
CA PRO A 135 -40.98 -2.24 -17.91
C PRO A 135 -41.59 -0.92 -18.41
N TRP A 136 -40.89 0.19 -18.29
CA TRP A 136 -41.37 1.52 -18.67
C TRP A 136 -40.65 2.15 -19.87
N PHE A 137 -39.81 1.37 -20.58
CA PHE A 137 -39.21 1.76 -21.87
C PHE A 137 -39.41 0.69 -22.92
#